data_385acbea47f96f0760147702aaddcda7
#
_entry.id   385acbea47f96f0760147702aaddcda7
#
_cell.length_a   1.000
_cell.length_b   1.000
_cell.length_c   1.000
_cell.angle_alpha   90.00
_cell.angle_beta   90.00
_cell.angle_gamma   90.00
#
_symmetry.space_group_name_H-M   'P 1'
#
loop_
_entity.id
_entity.type
_entity.pdbx_description
1 polymer ?
#
loop_
_entity_poly.entity_id
_entity_poly.type
_entity_poly.pdbx_seq_one_letter_code
_entity_poly.pdbx_strand_id
1 'polypeptide(L)'
;MLACLTALPFEPHAYQVQTAIKVMRHMNCRALIADEVGLGKTIEAGLIIKEMIATGQAQKILVLTPASLVQQWWSELNEKFGLNFWVSRKGPWAWSGNFVIGSLDKAKREEHSQLILENKYDLVVIDEAHKLKNRKTGNWTFVSKLHTTGLILLTATPLHNKLEEVYNLVCLLKPELFPDYHSFLNHYQLNPKSLISEMREKLQDVMIRNLTRELGVKNIARKVSLIPVETNELDREIYNRIKLYPGTFLSLLLCKEFCSSYSALYDTLQKKGDTEILSLLEKCEISAKLNHLDMILKNHKGKILVFTEYIQTQYYIARYLMMKNIRFVLFNGKLGRNQKEWVKHLFEKRDISVMICTDSGSQGLNFQYCDVIVNFDLPWNPMKVEQRIGRIDRIGQKSSSIYIYNFIMKGTIEEKIFSVLGEKICLFEECIGELDKILVDNETELYNMMSRL
;
A
#
# COMPACT_ATOMS: atom_id res chain seq x y z
N MET A 1 7.81 -9.50 -30.60
CA MET A 1 6.38 -9.36 -30.27
C MET A 1 6.03 -10.57 -29.39
N LEU A 2 5.17 -10.43 -28.40
CA LEU A 2 4.72 -11.56 -27.61
C LEU A 2 3.72 -12.38 -28.40
N ALA A 3 3.87 -13.71 -28.38
CA ALA A 3 2.97 -14.62 -29.12
C ALA A 3 1.57 -14.66 -28.50
N CYS A 4 1.47 -14.46 -27.20
CA CYS A 4 0.20 -14.51 -26.48
C CYS A 4 -0.78 -13.36 -26.78
N LEU A 5 -0.33 -12.25 -27.40
CA LEU A 5 -1.15 -11.05 -27.61
C LEU A 5 -2.39 -11.31 -28.48
N THR A 6 -2.27 -12.19 -29.48
CA THR A 6 -3.39 -12.54 -30.38
C THR A 6 -4.50 -13.33 -29.71
N ALA A 7 -4.20 -13.94 -28.54
CA ALA A 7 -5.14 -14.78 -27.80
C ALA A 7 -5.70 -14.09 -26.54
N LEU A 8 -5.53 -12.77 -26.42
CA LEU A 8 -6.08 -11.98 -25.30
C LEU A 8 -7.46 -11.41 -25.67
N PRO A 9 -8.44 -11.44 -24.75
CA PRO A 9 -9.76 -10.82 -24.95
C PRO A 9 -9.75 -9.30 -24.71
N PHE A 10 -8.59 -8.70 -24.44
CA PHE A 10 -8.41 -7.26 -24.20
C PHE A 10 -7.07 -6.80 -24.80
N GLU A 11 -6.94 -5.51 -25.03
CA GLU A 11 -5.71 -4.90 -25.51
C GLU A 11 -4.88 -4.36 -24.32
N PRO A 12 -3.70 -4.93 -24.05
CA PRO A 12 -2.82 -4.41 -23.02
C PRO A 12 -2.16 -3.09 -23.46
N HIS A 13 -1.85 -2.22 -22.54
CA HIS A 13 -1.13 -0.99 -22.84
C HIS A 13 0.30 -1.29 -23.35
N ALA A 14 0.84 -0.44 -24.21
CA ALA A 14 2.14 -0.62 -24.83
C ALA A 14 3.27 -0.81 -23.79
N TYR A 15 3.27 -0.04 -22.71
CA TYR A 15 4.26 -0.17 -21.64
C TYR A 15 4.18 -1.53 -20.93
N GLN A 16 2.99 -2.11 -20.73
CA GLN A 16 2.83 -3.44 -20.11
C GLN A 16 3.45 -4.53 -20.97
N VAL A 17 3.28 -4.41 -22.28
CA VAL A 17 3.92 -5.32 -23.26
C VAL A 17 5.44 -5.14 -23.24
N GLN A 18 5.94 -3.89 -23.19
CA GLN A 18 7.36 -3.60 -23.11
C GLN A 18 7.99 -4.13 -21.82
N THR A 19 7.32 -3.95 -20.68
CA THR A 19 7.73 -4.52 -19.39
C THR A 19 7.86 -6.04 -19.50
N ALA A 20 6.84 -6.73 -20.02
CA ALA A 20 6.89 -8.19 -20.20
C ALA A 20 8.06 -8.63 -21.10
N ILE A 21 8.27 -7.95 -22.22
CA ILE A 21 9.40 -8.25 -23.13
C ILE A 21 10.74 -8.04 -22.43
N LYS A 22 10.92 -6.93 -21.71
CA LYS A 22 12.16 -6.62 -20.99
C LYS A 22 12.47 -7.66 -19.92
N VAL A 23 11.48 -8.04 -19.12
CA VAL A 23 11.63 -9.08 -18.08
C VAL A 23 12.04 -10.41 -18.68
N MET A 24 11.40 -10.83 -19.77
CA MET A 24 11.68 -12.13 -20.37
C MET A 24 13.02 -12.17 -21.12
N ARG A 25 13.37 -11.12 -21.87
CA ARG A 25 14.55 -11.13 -22.75
C ARG A 25 15.83 -10.63 -22.10
N HIS A 26 15.72 -9.70 -21.13
CA HIS A 26 16.89 -9.03 -20.57
C HIS A 26 17.12 -9.32 -19.09
N MET A 27 16.10 -9.84 -18.39
CA MET A 27 16.18 -10.11 -16.95
C MET A 27 15.99 -11.59 -16.59
N ASN A 28 16.00 -12.50 -17.58
CA ASN A 28 15.85 -13.94 -17.39
C ASN A 28 14.65 -14.32 -16.50
N CYS A 29 13.54 -13.61 -16.62
CA CYS A 29 12.35 -13.74 -15.76
C CYS A 29 12.64 -13.57 -14.25
N ARG A 30 13.72 -12.86 -13.89
CA ARG A 30 14.05 -12.51 -12.50
C ARG A 30 14.04 -11.01 -12.33
N ALA A 31 12.89 -10.46 -11.95
CA ALA A 31 12.67 -9.02 -11.96
C ALA A 31 11.82 -8.53 -10.78
N LEU A 32 12.08 -7.29 -10.37
CA LEU A 32 11.24 -6.50 -9.50
C LEU A 32 10.44 -5.52 -10.37
N ILE A 33 9.14 -5.70 -10.48
CA ILE A 33 8.25 -4.77 -11.14
C ILE A 33 7.74 -3.79 -10.08
N ALA A 34 8.25 -2.57 -10.13
CA ALA A 34 8.06 -1.52 -9.14
C ALA A 34 7.21 -0.35 -9.65
N ASP A 35 6.34 -0.60 -10.61
CA ASP A 35 5.43 0.37 -11.23
C ASP A 35 4.55 1.08 -10.20
N GLU A 36 4.15 2.30 -10.51
CA GLU A 36 3.20 3.05 -9.69
C GLU A 36 1.91 2.26 -9.40
N VAL A 37 1.25 2.66 -8.32
CA VAL A 37 -0.06 2.08 -7.98
C VAL A 37 -1.06 2.40 -9.08
N GLY A 38 -1.82 1.40 -9.54
CA GLY A 38 -2.87 1.62 -10.56
C GLY A 38 -2.45 1.33 -11.99
N LEU A 39 -1.16 1.14 -12.29
CA LEU A 39 -0.66 0.82 -13.64
C LEU A 39 -0.88 -0.64 -14.09
N GLY A 40 -1.40 -1.50 -13.20
CA GLY A 40 -1.77 -2.86 -13.59
C GLY A 40 -0.63 -3.88 -13.59
N LYS A 41 0.23 -3.87 -12.58
CA LYS A 41 1.28 -4.87 -12.36
C LYS A 41 0.81 -6.32 -12.51
N THR A 42 -0.43 -6.61 -12.12
CA THR A 42 -1.07 -7.93 -12.31
C THR A 42 -1.19 -8.29 -13.79
N ILE A 43 -1.48 -7.29 -14.65
CA ILE A 43 -1.56 -7.49 -16.11
C ILE A 43 -0.18 -7.80 -16.68
N GLU A 44 0.84 -7.06 -16.27
CA GLU A 44 2.24 -7.30 -16.70
C GLU A 44 2.70 -8.71 -16.32
N ALA A 45 2.48 -9.13 -15.08
CA ALA A 45 2.78 -10.48 -14.65
C ALA A 45 1.94 -11.53 -15.39
N GLY A 46 0.66 -11.24 -15.65
CA GLY A 46 -0.23 -12.08 -16.45
C GLY A 46 0.24 -12.26 -17.89
N LEU A 47 0.78 -11.21 -18.52
CA LEU A 47 1.40 -11.27 -19.86
C LEU A 47 2.62 -12.19 -19.86
N ILE A 48 3.51 -12.06 -18.87
CA ILE A 48 4.70 -12.89 -18.74
C ILE A 48 4.30 -14.37 -18.53
N ILE A 49 3.36 -14.62 -17.62
CA ILE A 49 2.85 -15.97 -17.36
C ILE A 49 2.27 -16.60 -18.63
N LYS A 50 1.38 -15.87 -19.32
CA LYS A 50 0.71 -16.37 -20.53
C LYS A 50 1.70 -16.62 -21.66
N GLU A 51 2.68 -15.75 -21.83
CA GLU A 51 3.73 -15.92 -22.86
C GLU A 51 4.61 -17.14 -22.55
N MET A 52 5.05 -17.31 -21.30
CA MET A 52 5.87 -18.49 -20.91
C MET A 52 5.12 -19.80 -21.11
N ILE A 53 3.81 -19.83 -20.85
CA ILE A 53 2.97 -21.01 -21.11
C ILE A 53 2.83 -21.23 -22.62
N ALA A 54 2.51 -20.19 -23.39
CA ALA A 54 2.28 -20.27 -24.83
C ALA A 54 3.54 -20.70 -25.60
N THR A 55 4.72 -20.30 -25.12
CA THR A 55 6.02 -20.69 -25.72
C THR A 55 6.60 -22.00 -25.16
N GLY A 56 5.90 -22.68 -24.25
CA GLY A 56 6.36 -23.93 -23.62
C GLY A 56 7.48 -23.76 -22.60
N GLN A 57 7.81 -22.53 -22.21
CA GLN A 57 8.88 -22.22 -21.25
C GLN A 57 8.45 -22.46 -19.78
N ALA A 58 7.16 -22.55 -19.50
CA ALA A 58 6.66 -22.81 -18.16
C ALA A 58 5.53 -23.84 -18.15
N GLN A 59 5.71 -24.87 -17.33
CA GLN A 59 4.73 -25.92 -17.05
C GLN A 59 4.31 -25.93 -15.58
N LYS A 60 5.08 -25.29 -14.69
CA LYS A 60 4.80 -25.24 -13.27
C LYS A 60 5.01 -23.83 -12.71
N ILE A 61 3.91 -23.18 -12.32
CA ILE A 61 3.89 -21.78 -11.91
C ILE A 61 3.21 -21.62 -10.54
N LEU A 62 3.86 -20.87 -9.67
CA LEU A 62 3.34 -20.54 -8.35
C LEU A 62 3.14 -19.01 -8.22
N VAL A 63 1.92 -18.60 -7.87
CA VAL A 63 1.60 -17.19 -7.56
C VAL A 63 1.29 -17.05 -6.07
N LEU A 64 2.07 -16.24 -5.37
CA LEU A 64 1.92 -15.97 -3.94
C LEU A 64 1.50 -14.51 -3.72
N THR A 65 0.38 -14.32 -3.05
CA THR A 65 -0.21 -12.98 -2.82
C THR A 65 -0.62 -12.80 -1.36
N PRO A 66 -0.95 -11.58 -0.91
CA PRO A 66 -1.73 -11.41 0.31
C PRO A 66 -3.05 -12.19 0.24
N ALA A 67 -3.52 -12.70 1.38
CA ALA A 67 -4.75 -13.51 1.44
C ALA A 67 -5.98 -12.78 0.85
N SER A 68 -6.04 -11.46 1.00
CA SER A 68 -7.10 -10.61 0.44
C SER A 68 -7.12 -10.54 -1.09
N LEU A 69 -5.98 -10.77 -1.76
CA LEU A 69 -5.83 -10.63 -3.20
C LEU A 69 -5.90 -11.96 -3.96
N VAL A 70 -5.85 -13.10 -3.28
CA VAL A 70 -5.87 -14.43 -3.92
C VAL A 70 -7.01 -14.60 -4.92
N GLN A 71 -8.22 -14.14 -4.58
CA GLN A 71 -9.37 -14.29 -5.46
C GLN A 71 -9.34 -13.33 -6.64
N GLN A 72 -8.84 -12.12 -6.44
CA GLN A 72 -8.65 -11.15 -7.53
C GLN A 72 -7.66 -11.70 -8.54
N TRP A 73 -6.52 -12.23 -8.09
CA TRP A 73 -5.53 -12.87 -8.95
C TRP A 73 -6.11 -14.05 -9.72
N TRP A 74 -6.91 -14.86 -9.04
CA TRP A 74 -7.58 -16.00 -9.69
C TRP A 74 -8.53 -15.52 -10.80
N SER A 75 -9.38 -14.53 -10.53
CA SER A 75 -10.29 -13.96 -11.52
C SER A 75 -9.53 -13.35 -12.70
N GLU A 76 -8.49 -12.56 -12.43
CA GLU A 76 -7.70 -11.94 -13.50
C GLU A 76 -7.00 -12.98 -14.37
N LEU A 77 -6.32 -13.97 -13.80
CA LEU A 77 -5.59 -14.98 -14.59
C LEU A 77 -6.53 -15.92 -15.34
N ASN A 78 -7.64 -16.33 -14.73
CA ASN A 78 -8.54 -17.30 -15.37
C ASN A 78 -9.55 -16.62 -16.31
N GLU A 79 -10.17 -15.51 -15.89
CA GLU A 79 -11.22 -14.87 -16.67
C GLU A 79 -10.68 -13.94 -17.76
N LYS A 80 -9.62 -13.14 -17.45
CA LYS A 80 -9.04 -12.24 -18.45
C LYS A 80 -7.98 -12.91 -19.32
N PHE A 81 -7.11 -13.73 -18.72
CA PHE A 81 -6.04 -14.38 -19.48
C PHE A 81 -6.42 -15.77 -20.02
N GLY A 82 -7.56 -16.33 -19.61
CA GLY A 82 -7.99 -17.67 -20.03
C GLY A 82 -7.05 -18.78 -19.57
N LEU A 83 -6.48 -18.63 -18.36
CA LEU A 83 -5.56 -19.61 -17.77
C LEU A 83 -6.28 -20.47 -16.73
N ASN A 84 -5.76 -21.67 -16.45
CA ASN A 84 -6.40 -22.61 -15.53
C ASN A 84 -5.62 -22.69 -14.21
N PHE A 85 -5.63 -21.60 -13.43
CA PHE A 85 -5.02 -21.57 -12.11
C PHE A 85 -5.96 -22.09 -11.03
N TRP A 86 -5.40 -22.86 -10.11
CA TRP A 86 -6.09 -23.39 -8.93
C TRP A 86 -5.77 -22.56 -7.68
N VAL A 87 -6.78 -22.33 -6.83
CA VAL A 87 -6.56 -21.66 -5.55
C VAL A 87 -6.29 -22.70 -4.47
N SER A 88 -5.19 -22.55 -3.74
CA SER A 88 -4.86 -23.38 -2.57
C SER A 88 -5.81 -23.08 -1.39
N ARG A 89 -7.03 -23.68 -1.43
CA ARG A 89 -8.06 -23.44 -0.39
C ARG A 89 -8.00 -24.41 0.77
N LYS A 90 -7.76 -25.71 0.54
CA LYS A 90 -7.81 -26.77 1.56
C LYS A 90 -6.64 -27.74 1.43
N GLY A 91 -6.00 -28.02 2.56
CA GLY A 91 -4.98 -29.04 2.68
C GLY A 91 -3.63 -28.74 1.97
N PRO A 92 -2.57 -29.47 2.37
CA PRO A 92 -1.24 -29.33 1.77
C PRO A 92 -1.20 -29.76 0.30
N TRP A 93 -1.93 -30.82 -0.08
CA TRP A 93 -2.00 -31.35 -1.44
C TRP A 93 -2.45 -30.33 -2.50
N ALA A 94 -3.13 -29.25 -2.08
CA ALA A 94 -3.56 -28.18 -2.99
C ALA A 94 -2.39 -27.40 -3.63
N TRP A 95 -1.15 -27.64 -3.19
CA TRP A 95 0.07 -27.05 -3.75
C TRP A 95 0.74 -27.92 -4.82
N SER A 96 0.29 -29.15 -5.03
CA SER A 96 0.88 -30.07 -6.02
C SER A 96 0.50 -29.77 -7.47
N GLY A 97 -0.48 -28.91 -7.71
CA GLY A 97 -0.92 -28.50 -9.05
C GLY A 97 0.18 -27.79 -9.84
N ASN A 98 0.03 -27.78 -11.18
CA ASN A 98 0.98 -27.10 -12.06
C ASN A 98 0.86 -25.58 -12.00
N PHE A 99 -0.37 -25.05 -11.93
CA PHE A 99 -0.64 -23.60 -11.85
C PHE A 99 -1.42 -23.30 -10.56
N VAL A 100 -0.74 -22.78 -9.56
CA VAL A 100 -1.31 -22.59 -8.22
C VAL A 100 -1.21 -21.15 -7.77
N ILE A 101 -2.31 -20.65 -7.22
CA ILE A 101 -2.38 -19.35 -6.52
C ILE A 101 -2.63 -19.60 -5.05
N GLY A 102 -1.85 -18.97 -4.19
CA GLY A 102 -2.07 -19.05 -2.75
C GLY A 102 -1.61 -17.82 -1.99
N SER A 103 -1.94 -17.83 -0.70
CA SER A 103 -1.48 -16.77 0.19
C SER A 103 -0.06 -17.06 0.66
N LEU A 104 0.83 -16.05 0.58
CA LEU A 104 2.20 -16.14 1.11
C LEU A 104 2.21 -16.51 2.61
N ASP A 105 1.27 -15.95 3.39
CA ASP A 105 1.16 -16.23 4.81
C ASP A 105 0.73 -17.68 5.13
N LYS A 106 0.01 -18.32 4.20
CA LYS A 106 -0.33 -19.73 4.28
C LYS A 106 0.84 -20.61 3.81
N ALA A 107 1.43 -20.27 2.68
CA ALA A 107 2.50 -21.05 2.04
C ALA A 107 3.71 -21.26 2.95
N LYS A 108 4.09 -20.27 3.76
CA LYS A 108 5.23 -20.35 4.68
C LYS A 108 5.00 -21.20 5.93
N ARG A 109 3.76 -21.64 6.22
CA ARG A 109 3.47 -22.49 7.39
C ARG A 109 4.07 -23.87 7.16
N GLU A 110 4.61 -24.48 8.21
CA GLU A 110 5.36 -25.75 8.15
C GLU A 110 4.58 -26.84 7.42
N GLU A 111 3.30 -27.00 7.71
CA GLU A 111 2.39 -27.96 7.07
C GLU A 111 2.25 -27.81 5.54
N HIS A 112 2.58 -26.62 4.98
CA HIS A 112 2.46 -26.32 3.56
C HIS A 112 3.82 -26.11 2.90
N SER A 113 4.78 -25.52 3.63
CA SER A 113 6.08 -25.11 3.09
C SER A 113 6.91 -26.27 2.58
N GLN A 114 6.89 -27.41 3.26
CA GLN A 114 7.65 -28.58 2.87
C GLN A 114 7.29 -29.03 1.45
N LEU A 115 6.01 -29.25 1.17
CA LEU A 115 5.54 -29.64 -0.17
C LEU A 115 5.87 -28.60 -1.25
N ILE A 116 5.83 -27.33 -0.91
CA ILE A 116 6.14 -26.25 -1.85
C ILE A 116 7.65 -26.26 -2.15
N LEU A 117 8.50 -26.42 -1.13
CA LEU A 117 9.96 -26.41 -1.28
C LEU A 117 10.51 -27.65 -1.98
N GLU A 118 9.82 -28.79 -1.95
CA GLU A 118 10.18 -30.01 -2.69
C GLU A 118 9.94 -29.88 -4.20
N ASN A 119 9.12 -28.91 -4.62
CA ASN A 119 8.81 -28.68 -6.01
C ASN A 119 9.83 -27.74 -6.69
N LYS A 120 10.06 -27.97 -7.97
CA LYS A 120 10.76 -27.02 -8.86
C LYS A 120 9.72 -26.25 -9.67
N TYR A 121 9.83 -24.93 -9.68
CA TYR A 121 8.93 -24.05 -10.43
C TYR A 121 9.69 -23.40 -11.60
N ASP A 122 9.04 -23.30 -12.74
CA ASP A 122 9.57 -22.53 -13.86
C ASP A 122 9.45 -21.04 -13.60
N LEU A 123 8.36 -20.64 -12.93
CA LEU A 123 8.12 -19.26 -12.53
C LEU A 123 7.43 -19.18 -11.16
N VAL A 124 7.95 -18.30 -10.31
CA VAL A 124 7.27 -17.85 -9.08
C VAL A 124 6.97 -16.37 -9.19
N VAL A 125 5.73 -15.99 -8.92
CA VAL A 125 5.31 -14.58 -8.86
C VAL A 125 4.88 -14.26 -7.43
N ILE A 126 5.42 -13.17 -6.86
CA ILE A 126 5.08 -12.72 -5.50
C ILE A 126 4.54 -11.30 -5.55
N ASP A 127 3.28 -11.16 -5.19
CA ASP A 127 2.65 -9.85 -5.08
C ASP A 127 2.83 -9.25 -3.68
N GLU A 128 2.85 -7.93 -3.60
CA GLU A 128 3.17 -7.14 -2.41
C GLU A 128 4.53 -7.56 -1.81
N ALA A 129 5.54 -7.65 -2.69
CA ALA A 129 6.88 -8.12 -2.34
C ALA A 129 7.59 -7.27 -1.27
N HIS A 130 7.09 -6.08 -0.92
CA HIS A 130 7.56 -5.33 0.23
C HIS A 130 7.49 -6.12 1.56
N LYS A 131 6.70 -7.21 1.62
CA LYS A 131 6.69 -8.16 2.76
C LYS A 131 7.98 -8.98 2.88
N LEU A 132 8.84 -8.96 1.87
CA LEU A 132 10.13 -9.66 1.82
C LEU A 132 11.33 -8.75 2.16
N LYS A 133 11.10 -7.51 2.52
CA LYS A 133 12.13 -6.50 2.75
C LYS A 133 13.06 -6.75 3.96
N ASN A 134 12.75 -7.72 4.81
CA ASN A 134 13.54 -8.06 5.99
C ASN A 134 13.91 -9.54 5.99
N ARG A 135 15.23 -9.82 5.91
CA ARG A 135 15.81 -11.18 5.91
C ARG A 135 15.49 -12.00 7.17
N LYS A 136 15.24 -11.34 8.30
CA LYS A 136 14.93 -12.00 9.57
C LYS A 136 13.50 -12.52 9.63
N THR A 137 12.67 -12.24 8.62
CA THR A 137 11.26 -12.67 8.60
C THR A 137 11.10 -14.06 7.97
N GLY A 138 10.14 -14.84 8.48
CA GLY A 138 9.78 -16.12 7.88
C GLY A 138 9.34 -16.03 6.41
N ASN A 139 8.83 -14.88 5.96
CA ASN A 139 8.49 -14.65 4.55
C ASN A 139 9.74 -14.70 3.68
N TRP A 140 10.76 -13.93 4.03
CA TRP A 140 12.01 -13.88 3.27
C TRP A 140 12.73 -15.23 3.28
N THR A 141 12.85 -15.86 4.46
CA THR A 141 13.49 -17.17 4.62
C THR A 141 12.78 -18.26 3.81
N PHE A 142 11.45 -18.23 3.74
CA PHE A 142 10.68 -19.16 2.94
C PHE A 142 10.96 -18.95 1.44
N VAL A 143 10.86 -17.70 0.96
CA VAL A 143 11.05 -17.38 -0.46
C VAL A 143 12.48 -17.64 -0.93
N SER A 144 13.49 -17.38 -0.10
CA SER A 144 14.89 -17.65 -0.43
C SER A 144 15.23 -19.15 -0.61
N LYS A 145 14.37 -20.04 -0.11
CA LYS A 145 14.51 -21.50 -0.25
C LYS A 145 13.74 -22.09 -1.42
N LEU A 146 12.94 -21.27 -2.13
CA LEU A 146 12.17 -21.76 -3.29
C LEU A 146 13.09 -22.14 -4.45
N HIS A 147 12.87 -23.31 -5.01
CA HIS A 147 13.55 -23.77 -6.20
C HIS A 147 12.79 -23.27 -7.45
N THR A 148 13.27 -22.18 -8.05
CA THR A 148 12.63 -21.59 -9.22
C THR A 148 13.65 -21.04 -10.23
N THR A 149 13.35 -21.19 -11.51
CA THR A 149 14.13 -20.58 -12.60
C THR A 149 13.83 -19.08 -12.68
N GLY A 150 12.56 -18.70 -12.78
CA GLY A 150 12.10 -17.33 -12.82
C GLY A 150 11.48 -16.88 -11.50
N LEU A 151 11.76 -15.65 -11.07
CA LEU A 151 11.17 -15.02 -9.88
C LEU A 151 10.76 -13.60 -10.20
N ILE A 152 9.47 -13.32 -10.14
CA ILE A 152 8.92 -11.96 -10.33
C ILE A 152 8.39 -11.45 -9.01
N LEU A 153 8.92 -10.33 -8.58
CA LEU A 153 8.49 -9.61 -7.40
C LEU A 153 7.69 -8.38 -7.82
N LEU A 154 6.47 -8.25 -7.32
CA LEU A 154 5.59 -7.11 -7.64
C LEU A 154 5.41 -6.25 -6.39
N THR A 155 5.73 -4.97 -6.49
CA THR A 155 5.42 -4.00 -5.44
C THR A 155 5.47 -2.59 -6.01
N ALA A 156 4.58 -1.70 -5.59
CA ALA A 156 4.74 -0.28 -5.89
C ALA A 156 5.80 0.39 -4.98
N THR A 157 6.26 -0.33 -3.95
CA THR A 157 7.00 0.25 -2.82
C THR A 157 8.19 -0.63 -2.42
N PRO A 158 9.23 -0.66 -3.27
CA PRO A 158 10.43 -1.47 -3.00
C PRO A 158 11.24 -0.96 -1.80
N LEU A 159 11.07 0.32 -1.46
CA LEU A 159 11.75 1.00 -0.35
C LEU A 159 10.73 1.69 0.55
N HIS A 160 10.84 1.48 1.89
CA HIS A 160 9.98 2.13 2.87
C HIS A 160 10.75 2.98 3.87
N ASN A 161 11.85 2.44 4.43
CA ASN A 161 12.56 3.08 5.53
C ASN A 161 14.07 3.09 5.37
N LYS A 162 14.65 2.07 4.75
CA LYS A 162 16.10 1.83 4.71
C LYS A 162 16.52 1.19 3.40
N LEU A 163 17.69 1.55 2.90
CA LEU A 163 18.33 0.95 1.72
C LEU A 163 18.48 -0.58 1.81
N GLU A 164 18.65 -1.10 3.02
CA GLU A 164 18.66 -2.53 3.31
C GLU A 164 17.44 -3.27 2.74
N GLU A 165 16.28 -2.61 2.67
CA GLU A 165 15.05 -3.20 2.15
C GLU A 165 15.17 -3.53 0.66
N VAL A 166 15.77 -2.64 -0.13
CA VAL A 166 16.05 -2.84 -1.57
C VAL A 166 17.08 -3.97 -1.74
N TYR A 167 18.18 -3.91 -0.97
CA TYR A 167 19.19 -4.96 -0.97
C TYR A 167 18.59 -6.35 -0.75
N ASN A 168 17.69 -6.49 0.24
CA ASN A 168 17.07 -7.76 0.57
C ASN A 168 16.15 -8.30 -0.54
N LEU A 169 15.48 -7.42 -1.30
CA LEU A 169 14.69 -7.82 -2.47
C LEU A 169 15.58 -8.22 -3.63
N VAL A 170 16.62 -7.46 -3.90
CA VAL A 170 17.57 -7.72 -5.00
C VAL A 170 18.31 -9.03 -4.78
N CYS A 171 18.70 -9.36 -3.56
CA CYS A 171 19.36 -10.64 -3.25
C CYS A 171 18.50 -11.86 -3.54
N LEU A 172 17.17 -11.75 -3.56
CA LEU A 172 16.29 -12.84 -4.00
C LEU A 172 16.30 -13.01 -5.53
N LEU A 173 16.56 -11.92 -6.27
CA LEU A 173 16.53 -11.90 -7.73
C LEU A 173 17.91 -12.21 -8.33
N LYS A 174 18.92 -11.47 -7.90
CA LYS A 174 20.30 -11.50 -8.43
C LYS A 174 21.28 -11.29 -7.27
N PRO A 175 21.64 -12.34 -6.51
CA PRO A 175 22.48 -12.23 -5.32
C PRO A 175 23.84 -11.59 -5.56
N GLU A 176 24.37 -11.74 -6.79
CA GLU A 176 25.67 -11.24 -7.22
C GLU A 176 25.67 -9.75 -7.62
N LEU A 177 24.52 -9.09 -7.70
CA LEU A 177 24.43 -7.69 -8.15
C LEU A 177 25.09 -6.71 -7.19
N PHE A 178 24.98 -6.99 -5.91
CA PHE A 178 25.61 -6.19 -4.85
C PHE A 178 26.63 -7.03 -4.08
N PRO A 179 27.64 -6.39 -3.50
CA PRO A 179 28.55 -7.09 -2.58
C PRO A 179 27.79 -7.62 -1.35
N ASP A 180 28.51 -8.28 -0.46
CA ASP A 180 27.91 -8.75 0.79
C ASP A 180 27.23 -7.58 1.58
N TYR A 181 26.35 -7.96 2.49
CA TYR A 181 25.51 -7.03 3.23
C TYR A 181 26.28 -5.92 3.98
N HIS A 182 27.40 -6.27 4.61
CA HIS A 182 28.21 -5.29 5.35
C HIS A 182 28.89 -4.30 4.41
N SER A 183 29.46 -4.81 3.34
CA SER A 183 30.07 -3.96 2.29
C SER A 183 29.03 -3.07 1.61
N PHE A 184 27.84 -3.57 1.34
CA PHE A 184 26.74 -2.77 0.80
C PHE A 184 26.35 -1.62 1.75
N LEU A 185 26.15 -1.90 3.03
CA LEU A 185 25.81 -0.86 4.01
C LEU A 185 26.91 0.18 4.14
N ASN A 186 28.16 -0.25 4.28
CA ASN A 186 29.30 0.67 4.40
C ASN A 186 29.44 1.54 3.15
N HIS A 187 29.25 0.97 1.98
CA HIS A 187 29.41 1.68 0.70
C HIS A 187 28.31 2.73 0.51
N TYR A 188 27.04 2.35 0.69
CA TYR A 188 25.90 3.23 0.35
C TYR A 188 25.38 4.09 1.52
N GLN A 189 25.67 3.78 2.78
CA GLN A 189 25.27 4.62 3.92
C GLN A 189 26.27 5.75 4.24
N LEU A 190 27.57 5.58 3.97
CA LEU A 190 28.60 6.56 4.33
C LEU A 190 28.78 7.67 3.28
N ASN A 191 28.31 7.49 2.04
CA ASN A 191 28.46 8.49 0.97
C ASN A 191 27.17 8.60 0.11
N PRO A 192 26.17 9.37 0.57
CA PRO A 192 24.82 9.21 0.01
C PRO A 192 24.66 9.63 -1.46
N LYS A 193 25.18 10.79 -1.91
CA LYS A 193 24.73 11.36 -3.18
C LYS A 193 25.36 10.79 -4.46
N SER A 194 26.65 10.51 -4.49
CA SER A 194 27.32 9.98 -5.68
C SER A 194 27.10 8.49 -5.89
N LEU A 195 26.87 7.76 -4.82
CA LEU A 195 26.68 6.31 -4.82
C LEU A 195 25.21 5.90 -5.07
N ILE A 196 24.27 6.81 -4.86
CA ILE A 196 22.84 6.57 -5.18
C ILE A 196 22.64 6.45 -6.69
N SER A 197 23.33 7.24 -7.51
CA SER A 197 23.28 7.11 -8.97
C SER A 197 23.81 5.75 -9.44
N GLU A 198 24.94 5.30 -8.90
CA GLU A 198 25.48 3.97 -9.16
C GLU A 198 24.48 2.85 -8.78
N MET A 199 23.87 2.99 -7.62
CA MET A 199 22.84 2.02 -7.18
C MET A 199 21.64 2.00 -8.13
N ARG A 200 21.18 3.15 -8.60
CA ARG A 200 20.10 3.25 -9.60
C ARG A 200 20.45 2.55 -10.91
N GLU A 201 21.67 2.74 -11.42
CA GLU A 201 22.13 2.05 -12.63
C GLU A 201 22.09 0.54 -12.44
N LYS A 202 22.64 0.04 -11.33
CA LYS A 202 22.60 -1.39 -11.02
C LYS A 202 21.18 -1.92 -10.88
N LEU A 203 20.27 -1.15 -10.27
CA LEU A 203 18.87 -1.56 -10.13
C LEU A 203 18.15 -1.71 -11.47
N GLN A 204 18.56 -1.02 -12.54
CA GLN A 204 17.98 -1.18 -13.88
C GLN A 204 18.14 -2.59 -14.46
N ASP A 205 19.11 -3.35 -13.96
CA ASP A 205 19.33 -4.76 -14.36
C ASP A 205 18.27 -5.72 -13.82
N VAL A 206 17.58 -5.34 -12.74
CA VAL A 206 16.64 -6.21 -12.04
C VAL A 206 15.30 -5.55 -11.73
N MET A 207 15.18 -4.23 -11.92
CA MET A 207 13.99 -3.47 -11.58
C MET A 207 13.44 -2.72 -12.79
N ILE A 208 12.13 -2.77 -12.95
CA ILE A 208 11.37 -1.93 -13.88
C ILE A 208 10.44 -1.05 -13.04
N ARG A 209 10.40 0.24 -13.39
CA ARG A 209 9.49 1.21 -12.79
C ARG A 209 8.94 2.12 -13.89
N ASN A 210 7.65 2.02 -14.10
CA ASN A 210 6.92 2.92 -14.99
C ASN A 210 6.18 3.97 -14.14
N LEU A 211 6.18 5.21 -14.63
CA LEU A 211 5.47 6.34 -14.02
C LEU A 211 4.32 6.77 -14.92
N THR A 212 3.16 7.02 -14.34
CA THR A 212 1.94 7.40 -15.09
C THR A 212 2.17 8.60 -16.01
N ARG A 213 2.94 9.58 -15.55
CA ARG A 213 3.26 10.80 -16.31
C ARG A 213 4.15 10.56 -17.55
N GLU A 214 5.01 9.51 -17.52
CA GLU A 214 5.92 9.18 -18.64
C GLU A 214 5.22 8.40 -19.75
N LEU A 215 4.11 7.75 -19.41
CA LEU A 215 3.43 6.83 -20.31
C LEU A 215 2.42 7.48 -21.26
N GLY A 216 2.23 8.80 -21.18
CA GLY A 216 1.18 9.49 -21.96
C GLY A 216 -0.24 9.02 -21.65
N VAL A 217 -0.42 8.22 -20.60
CA VAL A 217 -1.73 7.84 -20.07
C VAL A 217 -2.35 9.10 -19.45
N LYS A 218 -3.66 9.28 -19.61
CA LYS A 218 -4.39 10.47 -19.14
C LYS A 218 -3.89 10.91 -17.76
N ASN A 219 -3.22 12.04 -17.73
CA ASN A 219 -2.62 12.57 -16.50
C ASN A 219 -3.75 13.13 -15.62
N ILE A 220 -4.06 12.41 -14.56
CA ILE A 220 -5.03 12.84 -13.55
C ILE A 220 -4.28 13.80 -12.63
N ALA A 221 -4.70 15.07 -12.57
CA ALA A 221 -4.05 16.03 -11.70
C ALA A 221 -4.36 15.72 -10.24
N ARG A 222 -3.33 15.46 -9.44
CA ARG A 222 -3.43 15.35 -7.98
C ARG A 222 -3.41 16.76 -7.38
N LYS A 223 -4.45 17.11 -6.63
CA LYS A 223 -4.55 18.35 -5.84
C LYS A 223 -4.47 17.94 -4.36
N VAL A 224 -3.30 18.17 -3.77
CA VAL A 224 -3.00 17.73 -2.40
C VAL A 224 -3.02 18.91 -1.45
N SER A 225 -3.85 18.86 -0.44
CA SER A 225 -3.98 19.90 0.58
C SER A 225 -3.65 19.33 1.95
N LEU A 226 -2.73 19.99 2.64
CA LEU A 226 -2.48 19.78 4.05
C LEU A 226 -3.43 20.66 4.85
N ILE A 227 -4.17 20.06 5.77
CA ILE A 227 -5.13 20.77 6.63
C ILE A 227 -4.59 20.75 8.06
N PRO A 228 -3.97 21.86 8.51
CA PRO A 228 -3.54 22.00 9.88
C PRO A 228 -4.77 22.17 10.78
N VAL A 229 -4.87 21.33 11.79
CA VAL A 229 -5.96 21.31 12.78
C VAL A 229 -5.47 21.88 14.09
N GLU A 230 -6.05 22.99 14.52
CA GLU A 230 -5.67 23.64 15.78
C GLU A 230 -6.19 22.85 16.99
N THR A 231 -5.37 22.79 18.04
CA THR A 231 -5.72 22.21 19.33
C THR A 231 -6.24 23.29 20.28
N ASN A 232 -7.32 23.00 21.02
CA ASN A 232 -7.79 23.86 22.09
C ASN A 232 -7.00 23.65 23.40
N GLU A 233 -7.32 24.34 24.47
CA GLU A 233 -6.61 24.22 25.76
C GLU A 233 -6.78 22.84 26.39
N LEU A 234 -7.98 22.29 26.35
CA LEU A 234 -8.28 20.95 26.87
C LEU A 234 -7.54 19.85 26.07
N ASP A 235 -7.48 20.01 24.75
CA ASP A 235 -6.70 19.11 23.88
C ASP A 235 -5.22 19.10 24.31
N ARG A 236 -4.63 20.27 24.55
CA ARG A 236 -3.22 20.40 24.98
C ARG A 236 -3.01 19.80 26.36
N GLU A 237 -3.94 19.99 27.28
CA GLU A 237 -3.88 19.41 28.62
C GLU A 237 -3.84 17.89 28.54
N ILE A 238 -4.82 17.29 27.85
CA ILE A 238 -4.89 15.83 27.65
C ILE A 238 -3.63 15.32 26.96
N TYR A 239 -3.21 15.97 25.87
CA TYR A 239 -2.02 15.57 25.13
C TYR A 239 -0.75 15.58 25.96
N ASN A 240 -0.55 16.62 26.79
CA ASN A 240 0.61 16.70 27.69
C ASN A 240 0.60 15.57 28.73
N ARG A 241 -0.56 15.20 29.26
CA ARG A 241 -0.69 14.09 30.22
C ARG A 241 -0.35 12.74 29.58
N ILE A 242 -0.89 12.43 28.41
CA ILE A 242 -0.62 11.17 27.71
C ILE A 242 0.82 11.09 27.19
N LYS A 243 1.44 12.21 26.85
CA LYS A 243 2.85 12.28 26.45
C LYS A 243 3.80 11.86 27.60
N LEU A 244 3.42 12.12 28.83
CA LEU A 244 4.17 11.73 30.03
C LEU A 244 3.79 10.34 30.57
N TYR A 245 2.90 9.64 29.88
CA TYR A 245 2.44 8.32 30.31
C TYR A 245 3.60 7.31 30.42
N PRO A 246 3.62 6.44 31.45
CA PRO A 246 4.71 5.50 31.64
C PRO A 246 4.85 4.53 30.46
N GLY A 247 6.08 4.40 29.98
CA GLY A 247 6.42 3.52 28.86
C GLY A 247 6.33 4.21 27.48
N THR A 248 7.49 4.38 26.84
CA THR A 248 7.64 5.11 25.57
C THR A 248 6.69 4.60 24.47
N PHE A 249 6.53 3.29 24.34
CA PHE A 249 5.65 2.71 23.33
C PHE A 249 4.18 3.01 23.61
N LEU A 250 3.75 2.92 24.87
CA LEU A 250 2.37 3.19 25.26
C LEU A 250 2.03 4.68 25.11
N SER A 251 2.90 5.57 25.58
CA SER A 251 2.74 7.02 25.39
C SER A 251 2.59 7.37 23.90
N LEU A 252 3.44 6.80 23.04
CA LEU A 252 3.36 7.00 21.59
C LEU A 252 2.03 6.51 21.00
N LEU A 253 1.54 5.35 21.46
CA LEU A 253 0.25 4.81 21.03
C LEU A 253 -0.89 5.74 21.45
N LEU A 254 -0.94 6.15 22.72
CA LEU A 254 -1.96 7.07 23.24
C LEU A 254 -1.97 8.41 22.51
N CYS A 255 -0.78 8.98 22.25
CA CYS A 255 -0.65 10.21 21.46
C CYS A 255 -1.24 10.04 20.05
N LYS A 256 -0.99 8.93 19.36
CA LYS A 256 -1.58 8.65 18.05
C LYS A 256 -3.09 8.47 18.10
N GLU A 257 -3.58 7.73 19.09
CA GLU A 257 -5.02 7.51 19.28
C GLU A 257 -5.75 8.83 19.55
N PHE A 258 -5.18 9.69 20.39
CA PHE A 258 -5.70 11.04 20.64
C PHE A 258 -5.80 11.86 19.36
N CYS A 259 -4.74 11.90 18.58
CA CYS A 259 -4.71 12.62 17.30
C CYS A 259 -5.72 12.08 16.30
N SER A 260 -6.00 10.77 16.35
CA SER A 260 -7.02 10.17 15.48
C SER A 260 -8.43 10.50 15.97
N SER A 261 -8.78 10.21 17.23
CA SER A 261 -10.04 10.62 17.83
C SER A 261 -10.05 10.43 19.35
N TYR A 262 -10.87 11.21 20.04
CA TYR A 262 -11.12 11.02 21.48
C TYR A 262 -11.67 9.63 21.80
N SER A 263 -12.48 9.05 20.89
CA SER A 263 -13.04 7.71 21.04
C SER A 263 -11.98 6.61 20.97
N ALA A 264 -10.94 6.77 20.15
CA ALA A 264 -9.84 5.82 20.07
C ALA A 264 -9.01 5.82 21.36
N LEU A 265 -8.68 7.00 21.87
CA LEU A 265 -7.98 7.16 23.16
C LEU A 265 -8.81 6.65 24.33
N TYR A 266 -10.10 6.97 24.36
CA TYR A 266 -11.03 6.55 25.42
C TYR A 266 -11.08 5.03 25.59
N ASP A 267 -11.20 4.29 24.47
CA ASP A 267 -11.26 2.81 24.48
C ASP A 267 -10.01 2.17 25.12
N THR A 268 -8.83 2.74 24.86
CA THR A 268 -7.58 2.24 25.43
C THR A 268 -7.43 2.62 26.90
N LEU A 269 -7.75 3.86 27.28
CA LEU A 269 -7.66 4.32 28.68
C LEU A 269 -8.69 3.65 29.58
N GLN A 270 -9.89 3.37 29.07
CA GLN A 270 -10.91 2.63 29.80
C GLN A 270 -10.43 1.23 30.19
N LYS A 271 -9.77 0.53 29.28
CA LYS A 271 -9.15 -0.79 29.55
C LYS A 271 -7.99 -0.70 30.55
N LYS A 272 -7.37 0.46 30.68
CA LYS A 272 -6.29 0.75 31.65
C LYS A 272 -6.80 1.21 33.01
N GLY A 273 -8.06 1.64 33.12
CA GLY A 273 -8.64 2.16 34.34
C GLY A 273 -8.18 3.57 34.71
N ASP A 274 -7.72 4.38 33.75
CA ASP A 274 -7.29 5.77 33.96
C ASP A 274 -8.48 6.71 34.04
N THR A 275 -9.04 6.86 35.23
CA THR A 275 -10.26 7.69 35.46
C THR A 275 -9.97 9.18 35.33
N GLU A 276 -8.71 9.64 35.53
CA GLU A 276 -8.36 11.06 35.49
C GLU A 276 -8.43 11.60 34.06
N ILE A 277 -7.75 10.95 33.11
CA ILE A 277 -7.76 11.38 31.71
C ILE A 277 -9.15 11.12 31.08
N LEU A 278 -9.84 10.02 31.48
CA LEU A 278 -11.20 9.75 31.03
C LEU A 278 -12.17 10.89 31.39
N SER A 279 -12.08 11.43 32.61
CA SER A 279 -12.90 12.55 33.03
C SER A 279 -12.67 13.84 32.24
N LEU A 280 -11.45 14.03 31.70
CA LEU A 280 -11.16 15.14 30.78
C LEU A 280 -11.74 14.88 29.40
N LEU A 281 -11.63 13.65 28.90
CA LEU A 281 -12.18 13.28 27.59
C LEU A 281 -13.71 13.39 27.53
N GLU A 282 -14.41 13.20 28.65
CA GLU A 282 -15.86 13.40 28.75
C GLU A 282 -16.29 14.86 28.59
N LYS A 283 -15.39 15.80 28.83
CA LYS A 283 -15.61 17.25 28.63
C LYS A 283 -15.32 17.67 27.20
N CYS A 284 -14.68 16.83 26.38
CA CYS A 284 -14.35 17.16 25.01
C CYS A 284 -15.62 17.20 24.15
N GLU A 285 -15.75 18.27 23.41
CA GLU A 285 -16.77 18.41 22.38
C GLU A 285 -16.37 17.69 21.08
N ILE A 286 -16.93 18.13 19.96
CA ILE A 286 -16.62 17.60 18.64
C ILE A 286 -15.17 17.97 18.27
N SER A 287 -14.37 16.97 17.87
CA SER A 287 -12.99 17.18 17.40
C SER A 287 -12.95 18.17 16.22
N ALA A 288 -11.98 19.09 16.25
CA ALA A 288 -11.73 20.02 15.16
C ALA A 288 -11.53 19.35 13.79
N LYS A 289 -10.99 18.13 13.75
CA LYS A 289 -10.91 17.32 12.51
C LYS A 289 -12.28 17.05 11.88
N LEU A 290 -13.33 16.81 12.68
CA LEU A 290 -14.69 16.62 12.17
C LEU A 290 -15.26 17.90 11.56
N ASN A 291 -14.92 19.07 12.10
CA ASN A 291 -15.33 20.35 11.52
C ASN A 291 -14.71 20.56 10.13
N HIS A 292 -13.42 20.22 9.96
CA HIS A 292 -12.77 20.26 8.65
C HIS A 292 -13.36 19.23 7.68
N LEU A 293 -13.70 18.03 8.16
CA LEU A 293 -14.39 17.03 7.34
C LEU A 293 -15.76 17.57 6.86
N ASP A 294 -16.53 18.22 7.74
CA ASP A 294 -17.83 18.83 7.39
C ASP A 294 -17.68 19.89 6.29
N MET A 295 -16.63 20.72 6.36
CA MET A 295 -16.33 21.70 5.30
C MET A 295 -16.05 21.04 3.96
N ILE A 296 -15.27 19.95 3.93
CA ILE A 296 -15.00 19.20 2.72
C ILE A 296 -16.28 18.59 2.16
N LEU A 297 -17.10 17.97 3.01
CA LEU A 297 -18.39 17.37 2.62
C LEU A 297 -19.38 18.38 2.02
N LYS A 298 -19.38 19.62 2.52
CA LYS A 298 -20.22 20.71 1.97
C LYS A 298 -19.72 21.19 0.60
N ASN A 299 -18.42 21.17 0.37
CA ASN A 299 -17.81 21.70 -0.84
C ASN A 299 -17.72 20.68 -1.99
N HIS A 300 -17.84 19.39 -1.69
CA HIS A 300 -17.77 18.31 -2.68
C HIS A 300 -19.10 17.55 -2.76
N LYS A 301 -19.66 17.50 -3.99
CA LYS A 301 -20.91 16.77 -4.25
C LYS A 301 -20.69 15.30 -4.65
N GLY A 302 -19.42 14.90 -4.87
CA GLY A 302 -19.04 13.56 -5.28
C GLY A 302 -18.95 12.56 -4.13
N LYS A 303 -18.44 11.38 -4.43
CA LYS A 303 -18.19 10.33 -3.43
C LYS A 303 -16.81 10.54 -2.79
N ILE A 304 -16.75 10.42 -1.48
CA ILE A 304 -15.58 10.71 -0.66
C ILE A 304 -15.14 9.46 0.07
N LEU A 305 -13.85 9.14 0.00
CA LEU A 305 -13.21 8.12 0.83
C LEU A 305 -12.53 8.78 2.03
N VAL A 306 -12.89 8.37 3.23
CA VAL A 306 -12.24 8.82 4.46
C VAL A 306 -11.44 7.67 5.05
N PHE A 307 -10.13 7.84 5.19
CA PHE A 307 -9.23 6.84 5.74
C PHE A 307 -8.83 7.16 7.17
N THR A 308 -8.87 6.14 8.02
CA THR A 308 -8.36 6.17 9.39
C THR A 308 -7.66 4.86 9.76
N GLU A 309 -6.69 4.92 10.67
CA GLU A 309 -6.00 3.71 11.17
C GLU A 309 -6.83 2.94 12.21
N TYR A 310 -7.76 3.62 12.91
CA TYR A 310 -8.46 3.07 14.07
C TYR A 310 -9.94 2.79 13.80
N ILE A 311 -10.42 1.61 14.19
CA ILE A 311 -11.84 1.25 14.08
C ILE A 311 -12.71 2.15 14.97
N GLN A 312 -12.22 2.56 16.13
CA GLN A 312 -12.94 3.47 17.03
C GLN A 312 -13.13 4.85 16.39
N THR A 313 -12.12 5.34 15.68
CA THR A 313 -12.25 6.59 14.90
C THR A 313 -13.25 6.43 13.76
N GLN A 314 -13.27 5.25 13.10
CA GLN A 314 -14.28 4.96 12.08
C GLN A 314 -15.69 5.10 12.65
N TYR A 315 -15.96 4.56 13.83
CA TYR A 315 -17.25 4.69 14.50
C TYR A 315 -17.52 6.14 15.00
N TYR A 316 -16.49 6.84 15.44
CA TYR A 316 -16.59 8.25 15.84
C TYR A 316 -17.03 9.13 14.68
N ILE A 317 -16.41 8.98 13.51
CA ILE A 317 -16.80 9.68 12.29
C ILE A 317 -18.23 9.28 11.87
N ALA A 318 -18.54 7.96 11.90
CA ALA A 318 -19.88 7.47 11.57
C ALA A 318 -20.97 8.09 12.42
N ARG A 319 -20.76 8.18 13.73
CA ARG A 319 -21.69 8.82 14.68
C ARG A 319 -21.93 10.29 14.32
N TYR A 320 -20.87 11.01 13.98
CA TYR A 320 -20.97 12.40 13.54
C TYR A 320 -21.79 12.53 12.25
N LEU A 321 -21.53 11.69 11.24
CA LEU A 321 -22.29 11.72 9.98
C LEU A 321 -23.77 11.36 10.18
N MET A 322 -24.09 10.44 11.09
CA MET A 322 -25.47 10.14 11.48
C MET A 322 -26.18 11.36 12.08
N MET A 323 -25.52 12.09 12.97
CA MET A 323 -26.08 13.33 13.56
C MET A 323 -26.33 14.42 12.50
N LYS A 324 -25.55 14.43 11.42
CA LYS A 324 -25.71 15.35 10.29
C LYS A 324 -26.64 14.81 9.19
N ASN A 325 -27.28 13.65 9.37
CA ASN A 325 -28.12 12.99 8.36
C ASN A 325 -27.38 12.74 7.02
N ILE A 326 -26.06 12.52 7.05
CA ILE A 326 -25.24 12.19 5.89
C ILE A 326 -25.18 10.68 5.73
N ARG A 327 -25.49 10.18 4.53
CA ARG A 327 -25.44 8.74 4.22
C ARG A 327 -24.01 8.27 4.03
N PHE A 328 -23.64 7.20 4.72
CA PHE A 328 -22.29 6.63 4.66
C PHE A 328 -22.31 5.09 4.72
N VAL A 329 -21.18 4.49 4.42
CA VAL A 329 -20.89 3.07 4.64
C VAL A 329 -19.55 2.91 5.36
N LEU A 330 -19.43 1.83 6.13
CA LEU A 330 -18.20 1.46 6.81
C LEU A 330 -17.49 0.34 6.05
N PHE A 331 -16.18 0.46 5.88
CA PHE A 331 -15.37 -0.54 5.20
C PHE A 331 -14.11 -0.83 6.01
N ASN A 332 -14.02 -2.03 6.59
CA ASN A 332 -12.89 -2.43 7.44
C ASN A 332 -12.54 -3.92 7.31
N GLY A 333 -11.49 -4.34 8.01
CA GLY A 333 -10.99 -5.72 7.97
C GLY A 333 -11.90 -6.75 8.62
N LYS A 334 -12.88 -6.34 9.45
CA LYS A 334 -13.83 -7.26 10.13
C LYS A 334 -14.95 -7.73 9.19
N LEU A 335 -15.18 -7.03 8.07
CA LEU A 335 -16.19 -7.42 7.10
C LEU A 335 -15.80 -8.71 6.40
N GLY A 336 -16.72 -9.67 6.34
CA GLY A 336 -16.60 -10.85 5.50
C GLY A 336 -16.60 -10.52 4.02
N ARG A 337 -16.16 -11.44 3.17
CA ARG A 337 -16.01 -11.22 1.72
C ARG A 337 -17.31 -10.74 1.06
N ASN A 338 -18.42 -11.45 1.29
CA ASN A 338 -19.71 -11.08 0.69
C ASN A 338 -20.21 -9.71 1.16
N GLN A 339 -19.95 -9.37 2.43
CA GLN A 339 -20.27 -8.06 2.98
C GLN A 339 -19.45 -6.95 2.30
N LYS A 340 -18.15 -7.18 2.03
CA LYS A 340 -17.28 -6.23 1.32
C LYS A 340 -17.80 -5.93 -0.08
N GLU A 341 -18.13 -6.96 -0.86
CA GLU A 341 -18.68 -6.79 -2.20
C GLU A 341 -20.05 -6.05 -2.17
N TRP A 342 -20.89 -6.39 -1.22
CA TRP A 342 -22.18 -5.73 -1.05
C TRP A 342 -22.06 -4.25 -0.68
N VAL A 343 -21.18 -3.91 0.30
CA VAL A 343 -20.92 -2.53 0.71
C VAL A 343 -20.33 -1.71 -0.45
N LYS A 344 -19.42 -2.30 -1.23
CA LYS A 344 -18.86 -1.68 -2.43
C LYS A 344 -19.96 -1.37 -3.45
N HIS A 345 -20.84 -2.34 -3.75
CA HIS A 345 -21.95 -2.14 -4.66
C HIS A 345 -22.95 -1.08 -4.17
N LEU A 346 -23.27 -1.07 -2.86
CA LEU A 346 -24.08 -0.02 -2.26
C LEU A 346 -23.47 1.36 -2.44
N PHE A 347 -22.17 1.50 -2.13
CA PHE A 347 -21.47 2.76 -2.28
C PHE A 347 -21.41 3.24 -3.73
N GLU A 348 -21.21 2.31 -4.68
CA GLU A 348 -21.17 2.66 -6.10
C GLU A 348 -22.55 3.10 -6.64
N LYS A 349 -23.61 2.33 -6.36
CA LYS A 349 -24.90 2.44 -7.02
C LYS A 349 -25.98 3.24 -6.29
N ARG A 350 -25.78 3.47 -4.97
CA ARG A 350 -26.75 4.19 -4.16
C ARG A 350 -26.31 5.62 -3.90
N ASP A 351 -27.24 6.44 -3.45
CA ASP A 351 -26.99 7.81 -3.00
C ASP A 351 -26.33 7.81 -1.61
N ILE A 352 -25.07 7.36 -1.60
CA ILE A 352 -24.20 7.32 -0.43
C ILE A 352 -22.95 8.13 -0.79
N SER A 353 -22.70 9.20 -0.06
CA SER A 353 -21.63 10.15 -0.37
C SER A 353 -20.30 9.80 0.29
N VAL A 354 -20.30 9.07 1.41
CA VAL A 354 -19.09 8.83 2.21
C VAL A 354 -18.86 7.33 2.44
N MET A 355 -17.64 6.88 2.21
CA MET A 355 -17.16 5.58 2.69
C MET A 355 -16.03 5.84 3.68
N ILE A 356 -16.18 5.33 4.90
CA ILE A 356 -15.13 5.40 5.93
C ILE A 356 -14.36 4.09 5.92
N CYS A 357 -13.06 4.15 5.64
CA CYS A 357 -12.20 2.99 5.43
C CYS A 357 -11.14 2.88 6.51
N THR A 358 -10.79 1.63 6.89
CA THR A 358 -9.51 1.34 7.53
C THR A 358 -8.54 0.75 6.51
N ASP A 359 -7.22 0.91 6.72
CA ASP A 359 -6.19 0.41 5.79
C ASP A 359 -6.33 -1.09 5.51
N SER A 360 -6.59 -1.88 6.55
CA SER A 360 -6.76 -3.35 6.43
C SER A 360 -7.99 -3.76 5.62
N GLY A 361 -9.02 -2.91 5.58
CA GLY A 361 -10.23 -3.15 4.81
C GLY A 361 -10.05 -2.91 3.31
N SER A 362 -9.32 -1.86 2.97
CA SER A 362 -9.30 -1.29 1.63
C SER A 362 -8.30 -1.92 0.66
N GLN A 363 -7.49 -2.90 1.08
CA GLN A 363 -6.51 -3.56 0.18
C GLN A 363 -7.18 -4.20 -1.04
N GLY A 364 -6.65 -3.92 -2.24
CA GLY A 364 -7.13 -4.49 -3.49
C GLY A 364 -8.42 -3.91 -4.06
N LEU A 365 -9.01 -2.90 -3.43
CA LEU A 365 -10.22 -2.25 -3.91
C LEU A 365 -9.93 -1.18 -4.97
N ASN A 366 -10.95 -0.91 -5.77
CA ASN A 366 -10.94 0.04 -6.84
C ASN A 366 -12.17 0.96 -6.77
N PHE A 367 -11.95 2.27 -6.74
CA PHE A 367 -12.99 3.29 -6.58
C PHE A 367 -12.81 4.43 -7.61
N GLN A 368 -12.61 4.11 -8.88
CA GLN A 368 -12.39 5.06 -9.99
C GLN A 368 -13.54 6.07 -10.19
N TYR A 369 -14.67 5.88 -9.52
CA TYR A 369 -15.82 6.78 -9.51
C TYR A 369 -15.79 7.78 -8.34
N CYS A 370 -14.76 7.72 -7.49
CA CYS A 370 -14.50 8.69 -6.43
C CYS A 370 -13.35 9.60 -6.86
N ASP A 371 -13.42 10.85 -6.49
CA ASP A 371 -12.40 11.86 -6.80
C ASP A 371 -11.83 12.56 -5.56
N VAL A 372 -12.29 12.19 -4.36
CA VAL A 372 -11.85 12.78 -3.10
C VAL A 372 -11.39 11.73 -2.12
N ILE A 373 -10.21 11.97 -1.53
CA ILE A 373 -9.68 11.22 -0.38
C ILE A 373 -9.43 12.19 0.78
N VAL A 374 -9.85 11.78 1.97
CA VAL A 374 -9.48 12.42 3.24
C VAL A 374 -8.67 11.44 4.06
N ASN A 375 -7.40 11.74 4.31
CA ASN A 375 -6.59 11.06 5.31
C ASN A 375 -6.86 11.73 6.65
N PHE A 376 -7.78 11.15 7.42
CA PHE A 376 -8.19 11.65 8.73
C PHE A 376 -7.06 11.53 9.75
N ASP A 377 -6.22 10.53 9.57
CA ASP A 377 -4.92 10.36 10.21
C ASP A 377 -3.87 9.87 9.20
N LEU A 378 -2.61 10.25 9.44
CA LEU A 378 -1.48 9.86 8.58
C LEU A 378 -0.75 8.65 9.16
N PRO A 379 -0.47 7.64 8.34
CA PRO A 379 0.36 6.50 8.75
C PRO A 379 1.84 6.90 8.77
N TRP A 380 2.68 6.17 9.50
CA TRP A 380 4.14 6.35 9.51
C TRP A 380 4.85 6.00 8.18
N ASN A 381 4.13 5.45 7.23
CA ASN A 381 4.67 4.98 5.97
C ASN A 381 4.01 5.74 4.81
N PRO A 382 4.78 6.55 4.03
CA PRO A 382 4.24 7.32 2.91
C PRO A 382 3.60 6.42 1.85
N MET A 383 4.11 5.20 1.70
CA MET A 383 3.58 4.25 0.73
C MET A 383 2.18 3.75 1.08
N LYS A 384 1.75 3.82 2.35
CA LYS A 384 0.35 3.59 2.71
C LYS A 384 -0.54 4.74 2.22
N VAL A 385 -0.05 5.98 2.30
CA VAL A 385 -0.74 7.15 1.73
C VAL A 385 -0.89 6.97 0.22
N GLU A 386 0.20 6.62 -0.47
CA GLU A 386 0.17 6.32 -1.91
C GLU A 386 -0.78 5.17 -2.24
N GLN A 387 -0.80 4.09 -1.45
CA GLN A 387 -1.77 3.01 -1.64
C GLN A 387 -3.22 3.44 -1.43
N ARG A 388 -3.50 4.38 -0.49
CA ARG A 388 -4.83 4.98 -0.32
C ARG A 388 -5.22 5.79 -1.55
N ILE A 389 -4.33 6.66 -2.04
CA ILE A 389 -4.51 7.47 -3.25
C ILE A 389 -4.74 6.57 -4.47
N GLY A 390 -3.95 5.54 -4.61
CA GLY A 390 -4.11 4.55 -5.68
C GLY A 390 -5.43 3.76 -5.66
N ARG A 391 -6.34 3.98 -4.70
CA ARG A 391 -7.72 3.46 -4.77
C ARG A 391 -8.57 4.24 -5.76
N ILE A 392 -8.27 5.52 -5.98
CA ILE A 392 -8.97 6.41 -6.92
C ILE A 392 -8.10 6.82 -8.10
N ASP A 393 -6.79 6.95 -7.92
CA ASP A 393 -5.83 7.30 -8.96
C ASP A 393 -5.41 6.07 -9.76
N ARG A 394 -6.19 5.78 -10.78
CA ARG A 394 -6.01 4.59 -11.64
C ARG A 394 -6.44 4.87 -13.06
N ILE A 395 -5.94 4.03 -13.98
CA ILE A 395 -6.42 3.98 -15.36
C ILE A 395 -7.93 3.75 -15.35
N GLY A 396 -8.67 4.63 -16.03
CA GLY A 396 -10.15 4.61 -16.06
C GLY A 396 -10.83 5.50 -15.03
N GLN A 397 -10.07 6.34 -14.29
CA GLN A 397 -10.64 7.43 -13.49
C GLN A 397 -11.41 8.40 -14.39
N LYS A 398 -12.63 8.74 -13.98
CA LYS A 398 -13.53 9.59 -14.78
C LYS A 398 -13.26 11.08 -14.60
N SER A 399 -12.71 11.47 -13.45
CA SER A 399 -12.39 12.86 -13.14
C SER A 399 -11.04 13.27 -13.70
N SER A 400 -10.92 14.52 -14.15
CA SER A 400 -9.66 15.10 -14.61
C SER A 400 -8.72 15.48 -13.46
N SER A 401 -9.25 15.59 -12.25
CA SER A 401 -8.51 15.90 -11.03
C SER A 401 -9.01 15.07 -9.87
N ILE A 402 -8.11 14.69 -8.96
CA ILE A 402 -8.43 14.08 -7.68
C ILE A 402 -7.95 15.00 -6.56
N TYR A 403 -8.69 15.00 -5.46
CA TYR A 403 -8.45 15.86 -4.31
C TYR A 403 -8.05 15.01 -3.12
N ILE A 404 -6.92 15.34 -2.50
CA ILE A 404 -6.33 14.61 -1.39
C ILE A 404 -6.19 15.59 -0.23
N TYR A 405 -6.87 15.31 0.88
CA TYR A 405 -6.82 16.12 2.08
C TYR A 405 -6.12 15.36 3.20
N ASN A 406 -5.00 15.88 3.68
CA ASN A 406 -4.21 15.31 4.76
C ASN A 406 -4.43 16.14 6.02
N PHE A 407 -5.02 15.57 7.07
CA PHE A 407 -5.22 16.26 8.35
C PHE A 407 -4.02 16.08 9.26
N ILE A 408 -3.58 17.15 9.90
CA ILE A 408 -2.50 17.16 10.89
C ILE A 408 -2.89 18.03 12.07
N MET A 409 -2.92 17.46 13.27
CA MET A 409 -3.17 18.16 14.51
C MET A 409 -1.89 18.85 14.97
N LYS A 410 -1.91 20.18 15.06
CA LYS A 410 -0.76 21.02 15.42
C LYS A 410 -0.30 20.79 16.85
N GLY A 411 1.02 20.90 17.10
CA GLY A 411 1.65 20.70 18.40
C GLY A 411 1.63 19.25 18.88
N THR A 412 1.41 18.27 17.97
CA THR A 412 1.27 16.87 18.33
C THR A 412 2.24 15.97 17.57
N ILE A 413 2.18 14.66 17.86
CA ILE A 413 2.97 13.63 17.16
C ILE A 413 2.69 13.60 15.65
N GLU A 414 1.54 14.12 15.17
CA GLU A 414 1.23 14.12 13.73
C GLU A 414 2.15 15.04 12.94
N GLU A 415 2.64 16.14 13.52
CA GLU A 415 3.69 16.95 12.88
C GLU A 415 4.99 16.17 12.71
N LYS A 416 5.40 15.42 13.75
CA LYS A 416 6.57 14.54 13.65
C LYS A 416 6.36 13.42 12.63
N ILE A 417 5.16 12.84 12.55
CA ILE A 417 4.83 11.84 11.53
C ILE A 417 4.99 12.46 10.14
N PHE A 418 4.48 13.67 9.94
CA PHE A 418 4.59 14.38 8.67
C PHE A 418 6.06 14.63 8.26
N SER A 419 6.90 15.11 9.18
CA SER A 419 8.33 15.30 8.93
C SER A 419 9.01 13.99 8.50
N VAL A 420 8.78 12.92 9.26
CA VAL A 420 9.32 11.57 8.94
C VAL A 420 8.80 11.06 7.59
N LEU A 421 7.56 11.37 7.23
CA LEU A 421 7.04 11.00 5.90
C LEU A 421 7.77 11.75 4.80
N GLY A 422 8.04 13.05 4.97
CA GLY A 422 8.83 13.86 4.03
C GLY A 422 10.24 13.30 3.83
N GLU A 423 10.96 13.00 4.91
CA GLU A 423 12.29 12.39 4.84
C GLU A 423 12.29 11.07 4.07
N LYS A 424 11.28 10.23 4.30
CA LYS A 424 11.14 8.94 3.60
C LYS A 424 10.81 9.10 2.13
N ILE A 425 10.03 10.11 1.76
CA ILE A 425 9.75 10.43 0.36
C ILE A 425 11.04 10.86 -0.33
N CYS A 426 11.80 11.79 0.25
CA CYS A 426 13.09 12.21 -0.29
C CYS A 426 14.03 11.01 -0.49
N LEU A 427 14.17 10.13 0.50
CA LEU A 427 14.97 8.92 0.38
C LEU A 427 14.49 8.00 -0.75
N PHE A 428 13.18 7.83 -0.88
CA PHE A 428 12.61 7.03 -1.96
C PHE A 428 12.92 7.63 -3.33
N GLU A 429 12.73 8.94 -3.50
CA GLU A 429 12.99 9.65 -4.75
C GLU A 429 14.45 9.62 -5.14
N GLU A 430 15.35 9.76 -4.17
CA GLU A 430 16.79 9.64 -4.40
C GLU A 430 17.18 8.24 -4.89
N CYS A 431 16.64 7.19 -4.31
CA CYS A 431 17.08 5.80 -4.53
C CYS A 431 16.35 5.08 -5.66
N ILE A 432 15.05 5.30 -5.79
CA ILE A 432 14.17 4.53 -6.66
C ILE A 432 13.69 5.36 -7.85
N GLY A 433 13.36 6.62 -7.62
CA GLY A 433 12.83 7.54 -8.63
C GLY A 433 11.64 8.30 -8.10
N GLU A 434 11.22 9.28 -8.88
CA GLU A 434 10.21 10.26 -8.49
C GLU A 434 8.90 9.62 -8.03
N LEU A 435 8.25 10.31 -7.10
CA LEU A 435 6.95 9.97 -6.57
C LEU A 435 5.97 11.09 -6.89
N ASP A 436 4.74 10.75 -7.24
CA ASP A 436 3.70 11.77 -7.37
C ASP A 436 3.37 12.40 -6.00
N LYS A 437 2.83 13.61 -6.03
CA LYS A 437 2.49 14.37 -4.83
C LYS A 437 1.52 13.61 -3.94
N ILE A 438 1.91 13.40 -2.67
CA ILE A 438 1.12 12.64 -1.69
C ILE A 438 0.87 13.40 -0.38
N LEU A 439 1.74 14.33 0.00
CA LEU A 439 1.62 15.08 1.25
C LEU A 439 1.14 16.52 1.06
N VAL A 440 1.72 17.22 0.11
CA VAL A 440 1.44 18.62 -0.24
C VAL A 440 1.61 18.84 -1.74
N ASP A 441 1.02 19.93 -2.26
CA ASP A 441 1.14 20.28 -3.69
C ASP A 441 2.49 20.88 -4.05
N ASN A 442 3.17 21.54 -3.11
CA ASN A 442 4.42 22.26 -3.36
C ASN A 442 5.56 21.71 -2.49
N GLU A 443 6.66 21.29 -3.11
CA GLU A 443 7.87 20.83 -2.42
C GLU A 443 8.45 21.89 -1.48
N THR A 444 8.40 23.16 -1.86
CA THR A 444 8.83 24.28 -1.00
C THR A 444 8.02 24.33 0.29
N GLU A 445 6.72 24.03 0.23
CA GLU A 445 5.86 23.94 1.40
C GLU A 445 6.26 22.76 2.30
N LEU A 446 6.59 21.61 1.71
CA LEU A 446 7.12 20.45 2.43
C LEU A 446 8.39 20.80 3.19
N TYR A 447 9.40 21.38 2.50
CA TYR A 447 10.66 21.79 3.10
C TYR A 447 10.49 22.85 4.20
N ASN A 448 9.64 23.86 3.97
CA ASN A 448 9.36 24.91 4.95
C ASN A 448 8.69 24.36 6.21
N MET A 449 7.84 23.35 6.08
CA MET A 449 7.21 22.71 7.24
C MET A 449 8.17 21.80 7.99
N MET A 450 8.99 21.02 7.27
CA MET A 450 10.03 20.17 7.87
C MET A 450 11.08 21.01 8.65
N SER A 451 11.41 22.20 8.15
CA SER A 451 12.39 23.09 8.81
C SER A 451 11.85 23.85 10.03
N ARG A 452 10.53 23.90 10.21
CA ARG A 452 9.84 24.53 11.35
C ARG A 452 9.52 23.57 12.49
N LEU A 453 9.68 22.26 12.27
CA LEU A 453 9.42 21.16 13.21
C LEU A 453 10.71 20.65 13.84
#